data_76e8805692d70bbca414fec0fd6da78b
#
_entry.id   76e8805692d70bbca414fec0fd6da78b
#
_cell.length_a   1.000
_cell.length_b   1.000
_cell.length_c   1.000
_cell.angle_alpha   90.00
_cell.angle_beta   90.00
_cell.angle_gamma   90.00
#
_symmetry.space_group_name_H-M   'P 1'
#
loop_
_entity.id
_entity.type
_entity.pdbx_description
1 polymer ?
#
loop_
_entity_poly.entity_id
_entity_poly.type
_entity_poly.pdbx_seq_one_letter_code
_entity_poly.pdbx_strand_id
1 'polypeptide(L)'
;PSVAAQLINVLYNIVDRIYIGHIPGYGDVALTGVGVTFPILTMISAFSAFAGMGGAPLASIQLGKKNKQGAEQILGNSAGLLIIFSVILTAFFSICKTPILYAFGASDATIVYARDYISIYLIGTIFVQLALGLNAYISGQGEAKTAMLSVLIGAVLNICLDPVFIFVLHLGVRGAAIATILSQAVSAAWVVHFLTSEKTVMHLSLKNMRLRADVIKMIAGLGISPFIMQSTESLVTI
;
A
#
# COMPACT_ATOMS: atom_id res chain seq x y z
N PRO A 1 -1.51 -19.41 -3.02
CA PRO A 1 -1.34 -18.32 -2.04
C PRO A 1 -1.65 -16.94 -2.63
N SER A 2 -1.14 -16.58 -3.83
CA SER A 2 -1.34 -15.25 -4.44
C SER A 2 -2.81 -14.94 -4.73
N VAL A 3 -3.56 -15.88 -5.28
CA VAL A 3 -5.02 -15.73 -5.53
C VAL A 3 -5.76 -15.56 -4.21
N ALA A 4 -5.41 -16.34 -3.17
CA ALA A 4 -6.00 -16.19 -1.84
C ALA A 4 -5.72 -14.80 -1.24
N ALA A 5 -4.51 -14.28 -1.38
CA ALA A 5 -4.17 -12.92 -0.93
C ALA A 5 -4.99 -11.85 -1.65
N GLN A 6 -5.22 -11.99 -2.96
CA GLN A 6 -6.08 -11.06 -3.72
C GLN A 6 -7.54 -11.15 -3.30
N LEU A 7 -8.07 -12.36 -3.08
CA LEU A 7 -9.44 -12.53 -2.57
C LEU A 7 -9.61 -11.89 -1.18
N ILE A 8 -8.63 -12.06 -0.29
CA ILE A 8 -8.62 -11.43 1.03
C ILE A 8 -8.65 -9.91 0.90
N ASN A 9 -7.83 -9.34 -0.01
CA ASN A 9 -7.82 -7.90 -0.27
C ASN A 9 -9.18 -7.39 -0.77
N VAL A 10 -9.82 -8.10 -1.69
CA VAL A 10 -11.16 -7.73 -2.18
C VAL A 10 -12.20 -7.80 -1.05
N LEU A 11 -12.15 -8.86 -0.25
CA LEU A 11 -13.10 -9.05 0.84
C LEU A 11 -13.00 -7.94 1.89
N TYR A 12 -11.79 -7.61 2.36
CA TYR A 12 -11.67 -6.57 3.38
C TYR A 12 -12.08 -5.19 2.84
N ASN A 13 -11.78 -4.88 1.58
CA ASN A 13 -12.25 -3.64 0.95
C ASN A 13 -13.78 -3.56 0.87
N ILE A 14 -14.45 -4.69 0.61
CA ILE A 14 -15.93 -4.74 0.61
C ILE A 14 -16.47 -4.53 2.02
N VAL A 15 -15.87 -5.17 3.02
CA VAL A 15 -16.31 -5.08 4.42
C VAL A 15 -16.12 -3.65 4.95
N ASP A 16 -14.97 -3.01 4.68
CA ASP A 16 -14.73 -1.62 5.04
C ASP A 16 -15.79 -0.67 4.45
N ARG A 17 -16.14 -0.85 3.17
CA ARG A 17 -17.22 -0.07 2.53
C ARG A 17 -18.59 -0.32 3.17
N ILE A 18 -18.88 -1.56 3.55
CA ILE A 18 -20.12 -1.90 4.24
C ILE A 18 -20.20 -1.15 5.57
N TYR A 19 -19.13 -1.14 6.35
CA TYR A 19 -19.10 -0.42 7.63
C TYR A 19 -19.26 1.10 7.44
N ILE A 20 -18.57 1.69 6.47
CA ILE A 20 -18.70 3.13 6.17
C ILE A 20 -20.13 3.46 5.74
N GLY A 21 -20.74 2.66 4.87
CA GLY A 21 -22.12 2.86 4.41
C GLY A 21 -23.18 2.73 5.50
N HIS A 22 -22.86 2.01 6.60
CA HIS A 22 -23.77 1.85 7.74
C HIS A 22 -23.57 2.88 8.86
N ILE A 23 -22.76 3.92 8.64
CA ILE A 23 -22.61 5.00 9.63
C ILE A 23 -23.93 5.73 9.79
N PRO A 24 -24.52 5.82 11.01
CA PRO A 24 -25.83 6.44 11.22
C PRO A 24 -25.85 7.91 10.77
N GLY A 25 -26.85 8.25 9.97
CA GLY A 25 -27.16 9.63 9.59
C GLY A 25 -26.45 10.17 8.35
N TYR A 26 -25.27 9.62 7.96
CA TYR A 26 -24.51 10.14 6.80
C TYR A 26 -23.68 9.06 6.04
N GLY A 27 -23.97 7.77 6.28
CA GLY A 27 -23.20 6.66 5.69
C GLY A 27 -23.14 6.69 4.17
N ASP A 28 -24.24 6.98 3.49
CA ASP A 28 -24.29 7.03 2.01
C ASP A 28 -23.39 8.14 1.45
N VAL A 29 -23.45 9.33 2.06
CA VAL A 29 -22.63 10.48 1.65
C VAL A 29 -21.16 10.22 1.99
N ALA A 30 -20.89 9.60 3.13
CA ALA A 30 -19.55 9.22 3.56
C ALA A 30 -18.94 8.18 2.61
N LEU A 31 -19.71 7.14 2.25
CA LEU A 31 -19.27 6.11 1.31
C LEU A 31 -18.91 6.69 -0.05
N THR A 32 -19.74 7.59 -0.56
CA THR A 32 -19.47 8.34 -1.80
C THR A 32 -18.20 9.17 -1.66
N GLY A 33 -18.02 9.88 -0.54
CA GLY A 33 -16.83 10.69 -0.27
C GLY A 33 -15.54 9.86 -0.21
N VAL A 34 -15.58 8.71 0.46
CA VAL A 34 -14.44 7.78 0.47
C VAL A 34 -14.20 7.20 -0.92
N GLY A 35 -15.24 6.90 -1.69
CA GLY A 35 -15.13 6.43 -3.06
C GLY A 35 -14.31 7.36 -3.94
N VAL A 36 -14.50 8.68 -3.83
CA VAL A 36 -13.74 9.68 -4.59
C VAL A 36 -12.23 9.68 -4.25
N THR A 37 -11.81 9.09 -3.13
CA THR A 37 -10.39 8.98 -2.79
C THR A 37 -9.67 7.84 -3.50
N PHE A 38 -10.39 6.87 -4.08
CA PHE A 38 -9.80 5.67 -4.70
C PHE A 38 -8.73 5.95 -5.75
N PRO A 39 -8.89 6.94 -6.66
CA PRO A 39 -7.85 7.25 -7.62
C PRO A 39 -6.51 7.62 -6.95
N ILE A 40 -6.56 8.35 -5.83
CA ILE A 40 -5.35 8.69 -5.06
C ILE A 40 -4.75 7.42 -4.43
N LEU A 41 -5.58 6.56 -3.82
CA LEU A 41 -5.13 5.30 -3.20
C LEU A 41 -4.49 4.36 -4.23
N THR A 42 -5.11 4.23 -5.41
CA THR A 42 -4.57 3.42 -6.50
C THR A 42 -3.25 4.00 -7.04
N MET A 43 -3.14 5.32 -7.15
CA MET A 43 -1.89 5.98 -7.52
C MET A 43 -0.78 5.69 -6.51
N ILE A 44 -1.05 5.77 -5.21
CA ILE A 44 -0.09 5.40 -4.16
C ILE A 44 0.34 3.94 -4.32
N SER A 45 -0.59 3.02 -4.58
CA SER A 45 -0.30 1.61 -4.81
C SER A 45 0.52 1.36 -6.09
N ALA A 46 0.33 2.18 -7.13
CA ALA A 46 1.12 2.10 -8.36
C ALA A 46 2.62 2.34 -8.12
N PHE A 47 2.97 3.27 -7.23
CA PHE A 47 4.36 3.48 -6.82
C PHE A 47 4.93 2.29 -6.02
N SER A 48 4.10 1.64 -5.20
CA SER A 48 4.50 0.39 -4.54
C SER A 48 4.76 -0.72 -5.55
N ALA A 49 3.90 -0.85 -6.56
CA ALA A 49 4.08 -1.82 -7.64
C ALA A 49 5.33 -1.53 -8.48
N PHE A 50 5.63 -0.26 -8.76
CA PHE A 50 6.86 0.13 -9.47
C PHE A 50 8.10 -0.46 -8.79
N ALA A 51 8.26 -0.28 -7.50
CA ALA A 51 9.43 -0.77 -6.78
C ALA A 51 9.36 -2.28 -6.49
N GLY A 52 8.18 -2.78 -6.10
CA GLY A 52 7.98 -4.18 -5.73
C GLY A 52 8.00 -5.11 -6.93
N MET A 53 7.10 -4.89 -7.89
CA MET A 53 6.99 -5.74 -9.09
C MET A 53 8.12 -5.48 -10.09
N GLY A 54 8.75 -4.31 -10.07
CA GLY A 54 9.93 -4.02 -10.85
C GLY A 54 11.19 -4.68 -10.31
N GLY A 55 11.36 -4.72 -9.01
CA GLY A 55 12.58 -5.21 -8.38
C GLY A 55 12.56 -6.68 -7.97
N ALA A 56 11.43 -7.21 -7.50
CA ALA A 56 11.36 -8.58 -6.98
C ALA A 56 11.76 -9.65 -8.01
N PRO A 57 11.33 -9.60 -9.28
CA PRO A 57 11.80 -10.54 -10.30
C PRO A 57 13.30 -10.47 -10.54
N LEU A 58 13.88 -9.26 -10.54
CA LEU A 58 15.31 -9.05 -10.70
C LEU A 58 16.10 -9.66 -9.53
N ALA A 59 15.62 -9.45 -8.30
CA ALA A 59 16.20 -10.06 -7.12
C ALA A 59 16.13 -11.59 -7.16
N SER A 60 15.00 -12.15 -7.61
CA SER A 60 14.85 -13.60 -7.79
C SER A 60 15.83 -14.17 -8.81
N ILE A 61 16.06 -13.46 -9.93
CA ILE A 61 17.08 -13.85 -10.93
C ILE A 61 18.48 -13.84 -10.31
N GLN A 62 18.81 -12.84 -9.50
CA GLN A 62 20.11 -12.77 -8.81
C GLN A 62 20.27 -13.93 -7.81
N LEU A 63 19.20 -14.31 -7.09
CA LEU A 63 19.23 -15.48 -6.21
C LEU A 63 19.46 -16.76 -7.01
N GLY A 64 18.79 -16.93 -8.14
CA GLY A 64 19.01 -18.08 -9.05
C GLY A 64 20.45 -18.17 -9.57
N LYS A 65 21.13 -17.04 -9.75
CA LYS A 65 22.55 -16.95 -10.09
C LYS A 65 23.48 -17.11 -8.88
N LYS A 66 22.96 -17.42 -7.70
CA LYS A 66 23.70 -17.48 -6.42
C LYS A 66 24.37 -16.14 -6.02
N ASN A 67 23.92 -15.04 -6.60
CA ASN A 67 24.41 -13.69 -6.27
C ASN A 67 23.49 -13.04 -5.20
N LYS A 68 23.62 -13.52 -3.97
CA LYS A 68 22.85 -13.02 -2.81
C LYS A 68 23.05 -11.51 -2.62
N GLN A 69 24.29 -11.02 -2.73
CA GLN A 69 24.60 -9.61 -2.56
C GLN A 69 23.87 -8.72 -3.58
N GLY A 70 23.80 -9.15 -4.85
CA GLY A 70 23.05 -8.45 -5.88
C GLY A 70 21.56 -8.41 -5.58
N ALA A 71 20.97 -9.50 -5.10
CA ALA A 71 19.57 -9.57 -4.68
C ALA A 71 19.27 -8.61 -3.52
N GLU A 72 20.13 -8.60 -2.50
CA GLU A 72 20.00 -7.72 -1.33
C GLU A 72 20.17 -6.23 -1.70
N GLN A 73 21.02 -5.91 -2.67
CA GLN A 73 21.15 -4.55 -3.20
C GLN A 73 19.86 -4.09 -3.90
N ILE A 74 19.22 -4.95 -4.70
CA ILE A 74 17.95 -4.64 -5.36
C ILE A 74 16.86 -4.42 -4.32
N LEU A 75 16.74 -5.33 -3.35
CA LEU A 75 15.78 -5.20 -2.24
C LEU A 75 15.98 -3.89 -1.46
N GLY A 76 17.21 -3.59 -1.06
CA GLY A 76 17.55 -2.37 -0.32
C GLY A 76 17.25 -1.09 -1.11
N ASN A 77 17.62 -1.06 -2.41
CA ASN A 77 17.30 0.09 -3.27
C ASN A 77 15.78 0.27 -3.45
N SER A 78 15.01 -0.81 -3.58
CA SER A 78 13.55 -0.72 -3.64
C SER A 78 12.97 -0.21 -2.34
N ALA A 79 13.45 -0.66 -1.18
CA ALA A 79 13.03 -0.13 0.11
C ALA A 79 13.33 1.37 0.24
N GLY A 80 14.51 1.82 -0.20
CA GLY A 80 14.87 3.23 -0.25
C GLY A 80 13.93 4.04 -1.16
N LEU A 81 13.62 3.53 -2.36
CA LEU A 81 12.66 4.15 -3.27
C LEU A 81 11.27 4.26 -2.65
N LEU A 82 10.76 3.20 -2.01
CA LEU A 82 9.45 3.19 -1.36
C LEU A 82 9.35 4.26 -0.26
N ILE A 83 10.39 4.44 0.53
CA ILE A 83 10.44 5.49 1.56
C ILE A 83 10.41 6.88 0.90
N ILE A 84 11.21 7.10 -0.14
CA ILE A 84 11.22 8.39 -0.85
C ILE A 84 9.88 8.66 -1.51
N PHE A 85 9.29 7.67 -2.17
CA PHE A 85 7.95 7.79 -2.76
C PHE A 85 6.91 8.12 -1.69
N SER A 86 6.97 7.47 -0.52
CA SER A 86 6.02 7.76 0.55
C SER A 86 6.09 9.22 1.00
N VAL A 87 7.29 9.78 1.18
CA VAL A 87 7.48 11.18 1.56
C VAL A 87 6.98 12.13 0.48
N ILE A 88 7.37 11.89 -0.78
CA ILE A 88 6.96 12.73 -1.91
C ILE A 88 5.45 12.69 -2.11
N LEU A 89 4.83 11.51 -2.09
CA LEU A 89 3.39 11.35 -2.29
C LEU A 89 2.60 11.96 -1.13
N THR A 90 3.05 11.76 0.11
CA THR A 90 2.42 12.39 1.27
C THR A 90 2.47 13.91 1.16
N ALA A 91 3.63 14.50 0.84
CA ALA A 91 3.76 15.94 0.67
C ALA A 91 2.89 16.47 -0.48
N PHE A 92 2.98 15.83 -1.65
CA PHE A 92 2.24 16.23 -2.85
C PHE A 92 0.72 16.18 -2.63
N PHE A 93 0.20 15.03 -2.20
CA PHE A 93 -1.23 14.89 -1.98
C PHE A 93 -1.73 15.68 -0.77
N SER A 94 -0.93 15.91 0.26
CA SER A 94 -1.33 16.78 1.38
C SER A 94 -1.61 18.21 0.93
N ILE A 95 -0.84 18.72 -0.04
CA ILE A 95 -1.01 20.06 -0.60
C ILE A 95 -2.15 20.07 -1.62
N CYS A 96 -2.19 19.08 -2.53
CA CYS A 96 -3.07 19.09 -3.70
C CYS A 96 -4.37 18.30 -3.52
N LYS A 97 -4.63 17.66 -2.35
CA LYS A 97 -5.78 16.76 -2.15
C LYS A 97 -7.13 17.39 -2.49
N THR A 98 -7.37 18.63 -2.06
CA THR A 98 -8.68 19.28 -2.25
C THR A 98 -9.02 19.49 -3.73
N PRO A 99 -8.18 20.18 -4.55
CA PRO A 99 -8.48 20.31 -5.97
C PRO A 99 -8.53 18.98 -6.72
N ILE A 100 -7.71 18.02 -6.34
CA ILE A 100 -7.72 16.67 -6.95
C ILE A 100 -9.02 15.95 -6.64
N LEU A 101 -9.51 15.99 -5.38
CA LEU A 101 -10.78 15.36 -5.01
C LEU A 101 -11.96 15.97 -5.75
N TYR A 102 -12.01 17.29 -5.93
CA TYR A 102 -13.03 17.95 -6.76
C TYR A 102 -12.92 17.53 -8.23
N ALA A 103 -11.71 17.42 -8.77
CA ALA A 103 -11.51 16.94 -10.14
C ALA A 103 -11.97 15.48 -10.32
N PHE A 104 -11.93 14.68 -9.26
CA PHE A 104 -12.43 13.30 -9.25
C PHE A 104 -13.91 13.17 -8.87
N GLY A 105 -14.66 14.28 -8.84
CA GLY A 105 -16.10 14.27 -8.68
C GLY A 105 -16.61 14.45 -7.25
N ALA A 106 -15.79 14.93 -6.31
CA ALA A 106 -16.28 15.30 -4.99
C ALA A 106 -17.26 16.49 -5.10
N SER A 107 -18.38 16.40 -4.41
CA SER A 107 -19.32 17.49 -4.20
C SER A 107 -19.04 18.20 -2.87
N ASP A 108 -19.65 19.37 -2.64
CA ASP A 108 -19.54 20.08 -1.37
C ASP A 108 -20.03 19.25 -0.18
N ALA A 109 -20.97 18.33 -0.41
CA ALA A 109 -21.46 17.40 0.61
C ALA A 109 -20.46 16.27 0.93
N THR A 110 -19.73 15.77 -0.08
CA THR A 110 -18.85 14.59 0.06
C THR A 110 -17.41 14.94 0.38
N ILE A 111 -16.96 16.15 0.02
CA ILE A 111 -15.56 16.59 0.16
C ILE A 111 -15.05 16.52 1.60
N VAL A 112 -15.90 16.78 2.59
CA VAL A 112 -15.53 16.75 4.00
C VAL A 112 -15.07 15.34 4.38
N TYR A 113 -15.84 14.33 4.02
CA TYR A 113 -15.52 12.92 4.31
C TYR A 113 -14.31 12.42 3.51
N ALA A 114 -14.22 12.81 2.24
CA ALA A 114 -13.08 12.50 1.40
C ALA A 114 -11.77 13.06 1.99
N ARG A 115 -11.79 14.32 2.44
CA ARG A 115 -10.64 14.98 3.07
C ARG A 115 -10.27 14.37 4.40
N ASP A 116 -11.25 14.02 5.22
CA ASP A 116 -11.02 13.38 6.50
C ASP A 116 -10.33 12.02 6.33
N TYR A 117 -10.84 11.20 5.42
CA TYR A 117 -10.24 9.89 5.11
C TYR A 117 -8.82 10.01 4.56
N ILE A 118 -8.66 10.79 3.47
CA ILE A 118 -7.37 10.86 2.78
C ILE A 118 -6.28 11.54 3.62
N SER A 119 -6.63 12.51 4.47
CA SER A 119 -5.65 13.20 5.32
C SER A 119 -5.00 12.24 6.30
N ILE A 120 -5.79 11.33 6.88
CA ILE A 120 -5.30 10.32 7.79
C ILE A 120 -4.52 9.25 7.02
N TYR A 121 -5.07 8.78 5.89
CA TYR A 121 -4.43 7.77 5.04
C TYR A 121 -3.03 8.20 4.58
N LEU A 122 -2.86 9.47 4.22
CA LEU A 122 -1.58 10.02 3.76
C LEU A 122 -0.49 9.94 4.84
N ILE A 123 -0.82 10.05 6.12
CA ILE A 123 0.14 9.87 7.22
C ILE A 123 0.67 8.43 7.23
N GLY A 124 -0.17 7.47 6.88
CA GLY A 124 0.17 6.05 6.82
C GLY A 124 0.74 5.57 5.50
N THR A 125 0.94 6.45 4.51
CA THR A 125 1.44 6.06 3.17
C THR A 125 2.73 5.25 3.25
N ILE A 126 3.62 5.54 4.18
CA ILE A 126 4.87 4.79 4.38
C ILE A 126 4.61 3.31 4.69
N PHE A 127 3.62 3.02 5.53
CA PHE A 127 3.27 1.63 5.89
C PHE A 127 2.67 0.91 4.68
N VAL A 128 1.80 1.58 3.92
CA VAL A 128 1.22 1.05 2.69
C VAL A 128 2.31 0.72 1.67
N GLN A 129 3.24 1.65 1.44
CA GLN A 129 4.36 1.47 0.53
C GLN A 129 5.24 0.28 0.91
N LEU A 130 5.62 0.18 2.18
CA LEU A 130 6.45 -0.92 2.67
C LEU A 130 5.70 -2.26 2.66
N ALA A 131 4.44 -2.28 3.12
CA ALA A 131 3.64 -3.51 3.15
C ALA A 131 3.45 -4.10 1.74
N LEU A 132 3.02 -3.28 0.77
CA LEU A 132 2.74 -3.74 -0.58
C LEU A 132 4.01 -3.95 -1.39
N GLY A 133 4.93 -3.00 -1.37
CA GLY A 133 6.13 -3.02 -2.20
C GLY A 133 7.12 -4.12 -1.81
N LEU A 134 7.36 -4.31 -0.51
CA LEU A 134 8.32 -5.32 -0.05
C LEU A 134 7.72 -6.74 0.01
N ASN A 135 6.40 -6.89 0.07
CA ASN A 135 5.74 -8.20 0.06
C ASN A 135 6.07 -9.01 -1.22
N ALA A 136 6.25 -8.33 -2.36
CA ALA A 136 6.66 -8.96 -3.62
C ALA A 136 7.99 -9.70 -3.50
N TYR A 137 8.93 -9.20 -2.68
CA TYR A 137 10.24 -9.82 -2.45
C TYR A 137 10.15 -11.09 -1.57
N ILE A 138 9.18 -11.14 -0.65
CA ILE A 138 8.90 -12.35 0.13
C ILE A 138 8.41 -13.45 -0.80
N SER A 139 7.45 -13.12 -1.67
CA SER A 139 6.95 -14.07 -2.69
C SER A 139 8.05 -14.47 -3.69
N GLY A 140 8.90 -13.53 -4.09
CA GLY A 140 9.97 -13.72 -5.07
C GLY A 140 11.10 -14.66 -4.61
N GLN A 141 11.27 -14.87 -3.30
CA GLN A 141 12.20 -15.86 -2.75
C GLN A 141 11.57 -17.24 -2.45
N GLY A 142 10.31 -17.45 -2.88
CA GLY A 142 9.60 -18.71 -2.70
C GLY A 142 8.68 -18.78 -1.47
N GLU A 143 8.70 -17.75 -0.61
CA GLU A 143 7.94 -17.68 0.64
C GLU A 143 6.51 -17.13 0.46
N ALA A 144 5.79 -17.63 -0.55
CA ALA A 144 4.45 -17.16 -0.89
C ALA A 144 3.41 -17.32 0.24
N LYS A 145 3.59 -18.28 1.15
CA LYS A 145 2.72 -18.43 2.33
C LYS A 145 2.94 -17.28 3.32
N THR A 146 4.19 -16.94 3.58
CA THR A 146 4.58 -15.85 4.47
C THR A 146 4.10 -14.49 3.92
N ALA A 147 4.21 -14.29 2.61
CA ALA A 147 3.67 -13.12 1.93
C ALA A 147 2.14 -13.03 2.04
N MET A 148 1.43 -14.13 1.87
CA MET A 148 -0.03 -14.19 2.06
C MET A 148 -0.42 -13.90 3.52
N LEU A 149 0.33 -14.38 4.49
CA LEU A 149 0.05 -14.14 5.92
C LEU A 149 0.12 -12.65 6.26
N SER A 150 1.02 -11.87 5.68
CA SER A 150 1.07 -10.42 5.92
C SER A 150 -0.21 -9.72 5.47
N VAL A 151 -0.77 -10.13 4.32
CA VAL A 151 -2.04 -9.62 3.79
C VAL A 151 -3.20 -10.04 4.68
N LEU A 152 -3.22 -11.31 5.10
CA LEU A 152 -4.26 -11.86 5.99
C LEU A 152 -4.28 -11.13 7.34
N ILE A 153 -3.12 -10.91 7.96
CA ILE A 153 -3.00 -10.20 9.23
C ILE A 153 -3.56 -8.78 9.08
N GLY A 154 -3.18 -8.06 8.02
CA GLY A 154 -3.71 -6.72 7.75
C GLY A 154 -5.23 -6.72 7.56
N ALA A 155 -5.75 -7.64 6.76
CA ALA A 155 -7.19 -7.73 6.49
C ALA A 155 -8.00 -8.06 7.75
N VAL A 156 -7.58 -9.05 8.54
CA VAL A 156 -8.26 -9.43 9.78
C VAL A 156 -8.25 -8.27 10.78
N LEU A 157 -7.10 -7.63 10.96
CA LEU A 157 -7.00 -6.47 11.84
C LEU A 157 -7.90 -5.32 11.38
N ASN A 158 -7.93 -5.01 10.10
CA ASN A 158 -8.80 -3.96 9.57
C ASN A 158 -10.28 -4.28 9.86
N ILE A 159 -10.76 -5.47 9.49
CA ILE A 159 -12.14 -5.91 9.75
C ILE A 159 -12.51 -5.85 11.24
N CYS A 160 -11.57 -6.16 12.14
CA CYS A 160 -11.81 -6.09 13.59
C CYS A 160 -11.76 -4.67 14.15
N LEU A 161 -10.86 -3.82 13.61
CA LEU A 161 -10.66 -2.46 14.10
C LEU A 161 -11.71 -1.48 13.55
N ASP A 162 -12.21 -1.67 12.33
CA ASP A 162 -13.21 -0.80 11.72
C ASP A 162 -14.44 -0.59 12.61
N PRO A 163 -15.16 -1.64 13.09
CA PRO A 163 -16.33 -1.42 13.92
C PRO A 163 -15.99 -0.73 15.25
N VAL A 164 -14.80 -0.96 15.79
CA VAL A 164 -14.36 -0.32 17.04
C VAL A 164 -14.14 1.18 16.82
N PHE A 165 -13.38 1.56 15.78
CA PHE A 165 -13.10 2.97 15.53
C PHE A 165 -14.29 3.72 14.94
N ILE A 166 -15.07 3.09 14.07
CA ILE A 166 -16.22 3.73 13.43
C ILE A 166 -17.37 3.91 14.40
N PHE A 167 -17.79 2.84 15.10
CA PHE A 167 -19.03 2.82 15.87
C PHE A 167 -18.81 2.97 17.38
N VAL A 168 -17.83 2.26 17.99
CA VAL A 168 -17.62 2.31 19.44
C VAL A 168 -16.95 3.63 19.84
N LEU A 169 -15.92 4.06 19.11
CA LEU A 169 -15.24 5.34 19.35
C LEU A 169 -15.91 6.52 18.65
N HIS A 170 -16.97 6.29 17.88
CA HIS A 170 -17.72 7.31 17.15
C HIS A 170 -16.87 8.21 16.24
N LEU A 171 -15.76 7.68 15.69
CA LEU A 171 -14.86 8.44 14.82
C LEU A 171 -15.35 8.46 13.35
N GLY A 172 -16.37 7.66 13.00
CA GLY A 172 -16.93 7.60 11.66
C GLY A 172 -15.86 7.32 10.59
N VAL A 173 -15.84 8.11 9.51
CA VAL A 173 -14.89 7.96 8.38
C VAL A 173 -13.44 8.07 8.82
N ARG A 174 -13.13 8.93 9.79
CA ARG A 174 -11.77 9.02 10.37
C ARG A 174 -11.37 7.72 11.04
N GLY A 175 -12.33 7.04 11.67
CA GLY A 175 -12.12 5.73 12.29
C GLY A 175 -11.70 4.67 11.28
N ALA A 176 -12.39 4.58 10.14
CA ALA A 176 -12.04 3.68 9.03
C ALA A 176 -10.61 3.94 8.53
N ALA A 177 -10.24 5.21 8.31
CA ALA A 177 -8.88 5.56 7.88
C ALA A 177 -7.81 5.14 8.91
N ILE A 178 -8.06 5.37 10.21
CA ILE A 178 -7.15 4.97 11.29
C ILE A 178 -7.00 3.44 11.33
N ALA A 179 -8.11 2.70 11.26
CA ALA A 179 -8.09 1.23 11.25
C ALA A 179 -7.27 0.70 10.06
N THR A 180 -7.46 1.28 8.88
CA THR A 180 -6.69 0.93 7.67
C THR A 180 -5.19 1.17 7.88
N ILE A 181 -4.78 2.33 8.39
CA ILE A 181 -3.36 2.64 8.60
C ILE A 181 -2.74 1.73 9.66
N LEU A 182 -3.42 1.49 10.78
CA LEU A 182 -2.90 0.60 11.83
C LEU A 182 -2.72 -0.82 11.30
N SER A 183 -3.66 -1.31 10.52
CA SER A 183 -3.59 -2.62 9.89
C SER A 183 -2.42 -2.72 8.89
N GLN A 184 -2.22 -1.68 8.10
CA GLN A 184 -1.08 -1.59 7.19
C GLN A 184 0.26 -1.46 7.95
N ALA A 185 0.29 -0.76 9.07
CA ALA A 185 1.48 -0.66 9.91
C ALA A 185 1.90 -2.03 10.47
N VAL A 186 0.93 -2.83 10.93
CA VAL A 186 1.21 -4.20 11.40
C VAL A 186 1.68 -5.10 10.25
N SER A 187 1.04 -5.02 9.07
CA SER A 187 1.47 -5.74 7.87
C SER A 187 2.89 -5.33 7.46
N ALA A 188 3.20 -4.04 7.46
CA ALA A 188 4.54 -3.54 7.15
C ALA A 188 5.57 -4.03 8.15
N ALA A 189 5.24 -3.98 9.46
CA ALA A 189 6.10 -4.51 10.50
C ALA A 189 6.38 -6.01 10.33
N TRP A 190 5.37 -6.80 9.98
CA TRP A 190 5.52 -8.21 9.66
C TRP A 190 6.47 -8.45 8.49
N VAL A 191 6.26 -7.72 7.38
CA VAL A 191 7.08 -7.81 6.16
C VAL A 191 8.54 -7.44 6.46
N VAL A 192 8.77 -6.30 7.15
CA VAL A 192 10.11 -5.85 7.51
C VAL A 192 10.76 -6.83 8.48
N HIS A 193 10.02 -7.30 9.50
CA HIS A 193 10.54 -8.31 10.45
C HIS A 193 10.98 -9.58 9.74
N PHE A 194 10.18 -10.09 8.80
CA PHE A 194 10.57 -11.27 8.04
C PHE A 194 11.83 -11.02 7.21
N LEU A 195 11.90 -9.91 6.47
CA LEU A 195 13.05 -9.58 5.61
C LEU A 195 14.33 -9.22 6.38
N THR A 196 14.23 -8.97 7.68
CA THR A 196 15.39 -8.78 8.58
C THR A 196 15.73 -10.02 9.40
N SER A 197 14.87 -11.05 9.39
CA SER A 197 15.06 -12.29 10.17
C SER A 197 16.04 -13.24 9.50
N GLU A 198 16.55 -14.23 10.26
CA GLU A 198 17.41 -15.29 9.74
C GLU A 198 16.69 -16.28 8.77
N LYS A 199 15.36 -16.23 8.74
CA LYS A 199 14.55 -17.12 7.87
C LYS A 199 14.52 -16.66 6.42
N THR A 200 14.88 -15.41 6.14
CA THR A 200 14.89 -14.88 4.78
C THR A 200 16.19 -15.25 4.04
N VAL A 201 16.07 -15.48 2.74
CA VAL A 201 17.25 -15.74 1.88
C VAL A 201 17.97 -14.43 1.56
N MET A 202 17.22 -13.36 1.29
CA MET A 202 17.78 -12.01 1.04
C MET A 202 17.41 -11.05 2.18
N HIS A 203 18.43 -10.50 2.83
CA HIS A 203 18.25 -9.65 4.00
C HIS A 203 18.09 -8.19 3.62
N LEU A 204 17.08 -7.55 4.21
CA LEU A 204 16.94 -6.10 4.16
C LEU A 204 17.98 -5.46 5.10
N SER A 205 18.86 -4.64 4.55
CA SER A 205 19.91 -3.97 5.30
C SER A 205 19.92 -2.48 4.97
N LEU A 206 20.07 -1.63 5.98
CA LEU A 206 20.18 -0.18 5.82
C LEU A 206 21.35 0.22 4.90
N LYS A 207 22.44 -0.55 4.91
CA LYS A 207 23.59 -0.33 4.03
C LYS A 207 23.22 -0.42 2.55
N ASN A 208 22.29 -1.32 2.21
CA ASN A 208 21.86 -1.57 0.84
C ASN A 208 20.74 -0.61 0.38
N MET A 209 20.21 0.23 1.27
CA MET A 209 19.19 1.23 0.95
C MET A 209 19.75 2.49 0.28
N ARG A 210 21.08 2.64 0.20
CA ARG A 210 21.70 3.72 -0.58
C ARG A 210 21.34 3.55 -2.05
N LEU A 211 20.66 4.55 -2.59
CA LEU A 211 20.20 4.53 -3.98
C LEU A 211 21.38 4.48 -4.96
N ARG A 212 21.33 3.52 -5.86
CA ARG A 212 22.29 3.34 -6.94
C ARG A 212 21.58 3.48 -8.27
N ALA A 213 22.04 4.40 -9.10
CA ALA A 213 21.41 4.72 -10.39
C ALA A 213 21.33 3.53 -11.35
N ASP A 214 22.34 2.64 -11.34
CA ASP A 214 22.36 1.41 -12.11
C ASP A 214 21.24 0.43 -11.68
N VAL A 215 21.05 0.26 -10.37
CA VAL A 215 20.01 -0.61 -9.81
C VAL A 215 18.62 -0.02 -10.06
N ILE A 216 18.47 1.29 -9.87
CA ILE A 216 17.19 1.99 -10.10
C ILE A 216 16.76 1.88 -11.56
N LYS A 217 17.69 2.02 -12.52
CA LYS A 217 17.39 1.84 -13.94
C LYS A 217 16.87 0.44 -14.25
N MET A 218 17.45 -0.59 -13.63
CA MET A 218 16.97 -1.97 -13.80
C MET A 218 15.56 -2.15 -13.22
N ILE A 219 15.31 -1.63 -12.02
CA ILE A 219 13.98 -1.67 -11.37
C ILE A 219 12.97 -0.93 -12.25
N ALA A 220 13.30 0.27 -12.74
CA ALA A 220 12.43 1.05 -13.61
C ALA A 220 12.10 0.31 -14.91
N GLY A 221 13.07 -0.39 -15.50
CA GLY A 221 12.86 -1.15 -16.73
C GLY A 221 11.71 -2.16 -16.67
N LEU A 222 11.50 -2.81 -15.51
CA LEU A 222 10.38 -3.73 -15.30
C LEU A 222 9.21 -3.06 -14.57
N GLY A 223 9.47 -2.07 -13.71
CA GLY A 223 8.47 -1.42 -12.86
C GLY A 223 7.55 -0.43 -13.58
N ILE A 224 7.99 0.13 -14.71
CA ILE A 224 7.18 1.08 -15.50
C ILE A 224 5.89 0.44 -15.99
N SER A 225 5.92 -0.81 -16.43
CA SER A 225 4.73 -1.49 -16.96
C SER A 225 3.62 -1.64 -15.92
N PRO A 226 3.84 -2.26 -14.73
CA PRO A 226 2.81 -2.33 -13.70
C PRO A 226 2.41 -0.95 -13.15
N PHE A 227 3.33 0.00 -13.11
CA PHE A 227 3.03 1.38 -12.72
C PHE A 227 2.03 2.04 -13.69
N ILE A 228 2.27 1.97 -15.00
CA ILE A 228 1.37 2.53 -16.00
C ILE A 228 0.02 1.82 -15.95
N MET A 229 0.00 0.50 -15.83
CA MET A 229 -1.23 -0.27 -15.74
C MET A 229 -2.10 0.19 -14.57
N GLN A 230 -1.55 0.27 -13.36
CA GLN A 230 -2.31 0.72 -12.19
C GLN A 230 -2.66 2.22 -12.24
N SER A 231 -1.77 3.06 -12.81
CA SER A 231 -2.06 4.48 -12.98
C SER A 231 -3.21 4.71 -13.97
N THR A 232 -3.28 3.91 -15.03
CA THR A 232 -4.39 3.96 -15.99
C THR A 232 -5.69 3.49 -15.34
N GLU A 233 -5.66 2.43 -14.53
CA GLU A 233 -6.81 1.95 -13.76
C GLU A 233 -7.33 3.05 -12.82
N SER A 234 -6.44 3.81 -12.18
CA SER A 234 -6.78 4.98 -11.35
C SER A 234 -7.58 6.04 -12.13
N LEU A 235 -7.28 6.25 -13.41
CA LEU A 235 -7.98 7.23 -14.24
C LEU A 235 -9.30 6.70 -14.84
N VAL A 236 -9.43 5.39 -15.03
CA VAL A 236 -10.64 4.77 -15.59
C VAL A 236 -11.74 4.59 -14.55
N THR A 237 -11.40 4.59 -13.27
CA THR A 237 -12.36 4.43 -12.15
C THR A 237 -13.16 5.73 -11.86
N ILE A 238 -12.94 6.78 -12.63
CA ILE A 238 -13.66 8.05 -12.60
C ILE A 238 -14.92 7.93 -13.48
#